data_3e23dc8978f7d51bd8a8c9e2075b1d59
#
_entry.id   3e23dc8978f7d51bd8a8c9e2075b1d59
#
_cell.length_a   1.000
_cell.length_b   1.000
_cell.length_c   1.000
_cell.angle_alpha   90.00
_cell.angle_beta   90.00
_cell.angle_gamma   90.00
#
_symmetry.space_group_name_H-M   'P 1'
#
loop_
_entity.id
_entity.type
_entity.pdbx_description
1 polymer ?
#
loop_
_entity_poly.entity_id
_entity_poly.type
_entity_poly.pdbx_seq_one_letter_code
_entity_poly.pdbx_strand_id
1 'polypeptide(L)'
;MAGKPAFELTGMHLRVIEDMAGRGAVLDDIAYVIGCAPSTLDRIKKKNADVMVAYNRGRAIAKDHVAGKLYDLCNEGDVVAIIFWLKAQAGWRDKPEETPVLSESNVVVYLPSNGRELAGKE
;
A
#
# COMPACT_ATOMS: atom_id res chain seq x y z
N MET A 1 -7.69 7.31 -42.65
CA MET A 1 -6.95 6.17 -42.43
C MET A 1 -7.15 5.68 -41.10
N ALA A 2 -7.04 4.54 -41.08
CA ALA A 2 -7.11 3.98 -39.80
C ALA A 2 -5.91 4.42 -39.03
N GLY A 3 -6.10 4.84 -37.91
CA GLY A 3 -5.02 5.10 -37.03
C GLY A 3 -4.40 3.81 -36.57
N LYS A 4 -3.66 3.90 -35.54
CA LYS A 4 -3.13 2.71 -34.91
C LYS A 4 -4.25 1.86 -34.40
N PRO A 5 -4.07 0.56 -34.40
CA PRO A 5 -5.03 -0.31 -33.74
C PRO A 5 -5.17 0.10 -32.28
N ALA A 6 -6.35 -0.04 -31.74
CA ALA A 6 -6.56 0.21 -30.33
C ALA A 6 -5.72 -0.77 -29.54
N PHE A 7 -5.17 -0.30 -28.42
CA PHE A 7 -4.45 -1.17 -27.51
C PHE A 7 -5.41 -2.22 -26.95
N GLU A 8 -4.97 -3.46 -26.97
CA GLU A 8 -5.77 -4.55 -26.41
C GLU A 8 -5.04 -5.20 -25.27
N LEU A 9 -5.71 -5.32 -24.16
CA LEU A 9 -5.15 -5.96 -22.99
C LEU A 9 -5.18 -7.47 -23.15
N THR A 10 -4.06 -8.11 -22.90
CA THR A 10 -3.94 -9.57 -23.02
C THR A 10 -3.63 -10.17 -21.66
N GLY A 11 -3.68 -11.51 -21.61
CA GLY A 11 -3.30 -12.20 -20.38
C GLY A 11 -1.86 -11.93 -19.98
N MET A 12 -0.98 -11.75 -20.97
CA MET A 12 0.40 -11.43 -20.68
C MET A 12 0.50 -10.06 -20.01
N HIS A 13 -0.28 -9.09 -20.49
CA HIS A 13 -0.30 -7.78 -19.85
C HIS A 13 -0.76 -7.87 -18.41
N LEU A 14 -1.74 -8.73 -18.14
CA LEU A 14 -2.23 -8.90 -16.76
C LEU A 14 -1.13 -9.47 -15.87
N ARG A 15 -0.32 -10.38 -16.38
CA ARG A 15 0.79 -10.91 -15.60
C ARG A 15 1.83 -9.84 -15.30
N VAL A 16 2.10 -8.97 -16.28
CA VAL A 16 3.04 -7.88 -16.06
C VAL A 16 2.49 -6.93 -14.99
N ILE A 17 1.19 -6.64 -15.06
CA ILE A 17 0.55 -5.78 -14.06
C ILE A 17 0.73 -6.38 -12.67
N GLU A 18 0.44 -7.66 -12.53
CA GLU A 18 0.56 -8.33 -11.24
C GLU A 18 2.01 -8.29 -10.74
N ASP A 19 2.96 -8.63 -11.61
CA ASP A 19 4.36 -8.67 -11.24
C ASP A 19 4.89 -7.29 -10.84
N MET A 20 4.60 -6.28 -11.65
CA MET A 20 5.08 -4.94 -11.36
C MET A 20 4.42 -4.35 -10.13
N ALA A 21 3.13 -4.62 -9.94
CA ALA A 21 2.44 -4.16 -8.75
C ALA A 21 3.08 -4.74 -7.48
N GLY A 22 3.51 -5.99 -7.56
CA GLY A 22 4.20 -6.63 -6.45
C GLY A 22 5.53 -5.97 -6.12
N ARG A 23 6.13 -5.31 -7.11
CA ARG A 23 7.39 -4.61 -6.88
C ARG A 23 7.18 -3.13 -6.53
N GLY A 24 5.93 -2.73 -6.32
CA GLY A 24 5.63 -1.38 -5.88
C GLY A 24 5.38 -0.38 -6.98
N ALA A 25 5.28 -0.83 -8.23
CA ALA A 25 5.05 0.10 -9.33
C ALA A 25 3.62 0.65 -9.30
N VAL A 26 3.48 1.90 -9.70
CA VAL A 26 2.16 2.49 -9.83
C VAL A 26 1.60 2.19 -11.21
N LEU A 27 0.28 2.30 -11.33
CA LEU A 27 -0.37 1.95 -12.60
C LEU A 27 0.12 2.76 -13.79
N ASP A 28 0.46 4.03 -13.58
CA ASP A 28 0.98 4.84 -14.68
C ASP A 28 2.24 4.26 -15.27
N ASP A 29 3.16 3.82 -14.42
CA ASP A 29 4.41 3.23 -14.88
C ASP A 29 4.16 1.90 -15.55
N ILE A 30 3.24 1.12 -15.00
CA ILE A 30 2.89 -0.16 -15.59
C ILE A 30 2.33 0.04 -16.99
N ALA A 31 1.51 1.07 -17.18
CA ALA A 31 0.95 1.36 -18.50
C ALA A 31 2.04 1.54 -19.54
N TYR A 32 3.07 2.32 -19.22
CA TYR A 32 4.15 2.54 -20.16
C TYR A 32 4.89 1.24 -20.48
N VAL A 33 5.06 0.38 -19.50
CA VAL A 33 5.76 -0.89 -19.74
C VAL A 33 4.96 -1.80 -20.64
N ILE A 34 3.63 -1.87 -20.44
CA ILE A 34 2.82 -2.74 -21.29
C ILE A 34 2.50 -2.12 -22.64
N GLY A 35 2.85 -0.86 -22.84
CA GLY A 35 2.78 -0.25 -24.15
C GLY A 35 1.58 0.62 -24.41
N CYS A 36 1.01 1.25 -23.37
CA CYS A 36 -0.09 2.16 -23.57
C CYS A 36 0.08 3.40 -22.70
N ALA A 37 -0.72 4.42 -22.97
CA ALA A 37 -0.69 5.61 -22.14
C ALA A 37 -1.41 5.34 -20.83
N PRO A 38 -1.04 6.04 -19.75
CA PRO A 38 -1.76 5.88 -18.49
C PRO A 38 -3.27 6.12 -18.60
N SER A 39 -3.67 7.07 -19.42
CA SER A 39 -5.10 7.33 -19.63
C SER A 39 -5.80 6.15 -20.29
N THR A 40 -5.10 5.46 -21.17
CA THR A 40 -5.64 4.26 -21.81
C THR A 40 -5.86 3.16 -20.79
N LEU A 41 -4.86 2.93 -19.94
CA LEU A 41 -5.00 1.90 -18.91
C LEU A 41 -6.10 2.26 -17.91
N ASP A 42 -6.21 3.54 -17.56
CA ASP A 42 -7.27 3.99 -16.67
C ASP A 42 -8.64 3.71 -17.25
N ARG A 43 -8.80 3.95 -18.55
CA ARG A 43 -10.06 3.67 -19.22
C ARG A 43 -10.37 2.18 -19.23
N ILE A 44 -9.35 1.37 -19.53
CA ILE A 44 -9.51 -0.09 -19.55
C ILE A 44 -9.87 -0.59 -18.15
N LYS A 45 -9.20 -0.07 -17.15
CA LYS A 45 -9.44 -0.46 -15.76
C LYS A 45 -10.90 -0.29 -15.36
N LYS A 46 -11.53 0.77 -15.86
CA LYS A 46 -12.92 1.03 -15.52
C LYS A 46 -13.88 0.05 -16.17
N LYS A 47 -13.47 -0.56 -17.28
CA LYS A 47 -14.31 -1.50 -18.02
C LYS A 47 -13.97 -2.95 -17.73
N ASN A 48 -12.75 -3.22 -17.33
CA ASN A 48 -12.28 -4.60 -17.15
C ASN A 48 -11.72 -4.73 -15.73
N ALA A 49 -12.47 -5.43 -14.90
CA ALA A 49 -12.09 -5.60 -13.50
C ALA A 49 -10.79 -6.40 -13.34
N ASP A 50 -10.40 -7.17 -14.35
CA ASP A 50 -9.20 -7.99 -14.25
C ASP A 50 -7.94 -7.16 -14.01
N VAL A 51 -7.92 -5.90 -14.49
CA VAL A 51 -6.77 -5.04 -14.27
C VAL A 51 -6.53 -4.81 -12.78
N MET A 52 -7.58 -4.44 -12.06
CA MET A 52 -7.41 -4.18 -10.63
C MET A 52 -7.27 -5.47 -9.83
N VAL A 53 -7.88 -6.55 -10.30
CA VAL A 53 -7.67 -7.84 -9.65
C VAL A 53 -6.19 -8.22 -9.72
N ALA A 54 -5.59 -8.10 -10.91
CA ALA A 54 -4.16 -8.42 -11.07
C ALA A 54 -3.30 -7.49 -10.23
N TYR A 55 -3.60 -6.20 -10.26
CA TYR A 55 -2.84 -5.21 -9.51
C TYR A 55 -2.90 -5.48 -8.01
N ASN A 56 -4.09 -5.68 -7.49
CA ASN A 56 -4.27 -5.91 -6.06
C ASN A 56 -3.70 -7.25 -5.63
N ARG A 57 -3.81 -8.27 -6.49
CA ARG A 57 -3.23 -9.58 -6.20
C ARG A 57 -1.72 -9.50 -6.09
N GLY A 58 -1.08 -8.79 -7.02
CA GLY A 58 0.37 -8.63 -6.97
C GLY A 58 0.82 -7.96 -5.70
N ARG A 59 0.12 -6.91 -5.30
CA ARG A 59 0.45 -6.20 -4.07
C ARG A 59 0.24 -7.08 -2.84
N ALA A 60 -0.85 -7.83 -2.82
CA ALA A 60 -1.15 -8.70 -1.67
C ALA A 60 -0.11 -9.80 -1.52
N ILE A 61 0.27 -10.43 -2.63
CA ILE A 61 1.28 -11.48 -2.59
C ILE A 61 2.61 -10.93 -2.10
N ALA A 62 3.00 -9.74 -2.58
CA ALA A 62 4.24 -9.13 -2.16
C ALA A 62 4.23 -8.75 -0.69
N LYS A 63 3.11 -8.20 -0.21
CA LYS A 63 2.99 -7.86 1.20
C LYS A 63 3.12 -9.10 2.08
N ASP A 64 2.50 -10.20 1.66
CA ASP A 64 2.59 -11.45 2.40
C ASP A 64 4.03 -11.94 2.43
N HIS A 65 4.71 -11.88 1.29
CA HIS A 65 6.08 -12.35 1.21
C HIS A 65 7.00 -11.53 2.12
N VAL A 66 6.89 -10.20 2.07
CA VAL A 66 7.72 -9.33 2.88
C VAL A 66 7.37 -9.46 4.35
N ALA A 67 6.07 -9.55 4.66
CA ALA A 67 5.64 -9.75 6.04
C ALA A 67 6.17 -11.06 6.59
N GLY A 68 6.24 -12.09 5.75
CA GLY A 68 6.84 -13.36 6.15
C GLY A 68 8.30 -13.24 6.51
N LYS A 69 9.05 -12.43 5.74
CA LYS A 69 10.44 -12.18 6.05
C LYS A 69 10.61 -11.48 7.40
N LEU A 70 9.73 -10.51 7.66
CA LEU A 70 9.75 -9.83 8.94
C LEU A 70 9.45 -10.80 10.08
N TYR A 71 8.45 -11.64 9.87
CA TYR A 71 8.07 -12.64 10.87
C TYR A 71 9.21 -13.59 11.14
N ASP A 72 9.92 -14.01 10.09
CA ASP A 72 11.08 -14.89 10.26
C ASP A 72 12.15 -14.24 11.12
N LEU A 73 12.41 -12.95 10.90
CA LEU A 73 13.37 -12.22 11.72
C LEU A 73 12.93 -12.15 13.16
N CYS A 74 11.63 -11.98 13.40
CA CYS A 74 11.11 -11.98 14.77
C CYS A 74 11.38 -13.33 15.44
N ASN A 75 11.19 -14.42 14.70
CA ASN A 75 11.43 -15.76 15.23
C ASN A 75 12.89 -15.99 15.55
N GLU A 76 13.79 -15.29 14.86
CA GLU A 76 15.20 -15.39 15.12
C GLU A 76 15.64 -14.53 16.31
N GLY A 77 14.73 -13.76 16.87
CA GLY A 77 15.03 -12.94 18.03
C GLY A 77 15.53 -11.56 17.71
N ASP A 78 15.36 -11.09 16.47
CA ASP A 78 15.78 -9.74 16.09
C ASP A 78 14.88 -8.73 16.80
N VAL A 79 15.49 -7.97 17.73
CA VAL A 79 14.73 -7.05 18.57
C VAL A 79 14.06 -5.96 17.76
N VAL A 80 14.76 -5.43 16.76
CA VAL A 80 14.20 -4.37 15.91
C VAL A 80 12.96 -4.89 15.18
N ALA A 81 13.06 -6.09 14.63
CA ALA A 81 11.92 -6.69 13.93
C ALA A 81 10.74 -6.92 14.86
N ILE A 82 11.02 -7.39 16.07
CA ILE A 82 9.97 -7.66 17.05
C ILE A 82 9.26 -6.36 17.43
N ILE A 83 10.02 -5.31 17.69
CA ILE A 83 9.45 -4.02 18.04
C ILE A 83 8.60 -3.49 16.88
N PHE A 84 9.13 -3.58 15.67
CA PHE A 84 8.39 -3.12 14.50
C PHE A 84 7.09 -3.88 14.33
N TRP A 85 7.16 -5.20 14.47
CA TRP A 85 5.97 -6.03 14.31
C TRP A 85 4.90 -5.67 15.35
N LEU A 86 5.32 -5.48 16.60
CA LEU A 86 4.39 -5.13 17.65
C LEU A 86 3.73 -3.78 17.41
N LYS A 87 4.50 -2.81 16.93
CA LYS A 87 3.95 -1.51 16.61
C LYS A 87 2.98 -1.56 15.44
N ALA A 88 3.36 -2.30 14.40
CA ALA A 88 2.57 -2.33 13.17
C ALA A 88 1.32 -3.17 13.32
N GLN A 89 1.42 -4.31 14.00
CA GLN A 89 0.32 -5.28 14.04
C GLN A 89 -0.49 -5.21 15.30
N ALA A 90 0.16 -4.92 16.43
CA ALA A 90 -0.53 -4.94 17.72
C ALA A 90 -0.84 -3.56 18.26
N GLY A 91 -0.41 -2.52 17.56
CA GLY A 91 -0.71 -1.16 17.97
C GLY A 91 0.08 -0.65 19.16
N TRP A 92 1.19 -1.29 19.48
CA TRP A 92 2.02 -0.83 20.57
C TRP A 92 2.68 0.47 20.20
N ARG A 93 2.87 1.33 21.18
CA ARG A 93 3.45 2.64 20.98
C ARG A 93 4.48 2.92 22.04
N ASP A 94 5.49 3.69 21.65
CA ASP A 94 6.48 4.15 22.62
C ASP A 94 5.86 5.17 23.55
N LYS A 95 5.01 6.04 22.98
CA LYS A 95 4.39 7.12 23.75
C LYS A 95 2.92 7.18 23.38
N PRO A 96 2.05 6.93 24.34
CA PRO A 96 0.63 6.93 24.04
C PRO A 96 0.11 8.25 23.46
N GLU A 97 0.70 9.36 23.86
CA GLU A 97 0.24 10.65 23.41
C GLU A 97 0.59 10.94 21.96
N GLU A 98 1.36 10.08 21.32
CA GLU A 98 1.69 10.25 19.93
C GLU A 98 0.61 9.74 19.00
N THR A 99 -0.51 9.34 19.53
CA THR A 99 -1.62 8.93 18.71
C THR A 99 -2.03 10.11 17.84
N PRO A 100 -1.98 9.97 16.52
CA PRO A 100 -2.45 11.06 15.66
C PRO A 100 -3.93 11.24 15.88
N VAL A 101 -4.29 12.43 15.92
CA VAL A 101 -5.70 12.71 16.10
C VAL A 101 -6.30 13.05 14.79
N LEU A 102 -6.45 12.76 14.32
CA LEU A 102 -6.78 13.02 13.24
C LEU A 102 -7.84 13.23 12.88
N SER A 103 -7.77 13.60 13.03
CA SER A 103 -8.36 13.72 12.82
C SER A 103 -9.00 13.95 12.52
N GLU A 104 -9.34 14.15 12.57
CA GLU A 104 -9.94 14.42 12.32
C GLU A 104 -10.34 15.03 12.35
N SER A 105 -10.25 15.29 12.55
CA SER A 105 -10.49 15.84 12.60
C SER A 105 -10.45 16.34 12.90
N ASN A 106 -10.27 16.55 13.19
CA ASN A 106 -10.10 16.92 13.58
C ASN A 106 -9.69 17.26 14.08
N VAL A 107 -9.42 17.42 14.35
CA VAL A 107 -9.00 17.62 14.95
C VAL A 107 -8.56 17.57 15.66
N VAL A 108 -8.02 17.71 15.99
CA VAL A 108 -7.69 17.49 16.82
C VAL A 108 -7.25 17.69 17.65
N VAL A 109 -6.87 17.83 18.19
CA VAL A 109 -6.46 18.02 19.08
C VAL A 109 -5.80 17.52 19.82
N TYR A 110 -5.09 17.49 20.16
CA TYR A 110 -4.51 16.85 20.86
C TYR A 110 -4.21 17.21 21.99
N LEU A 111 -4.22 17.05 22.66
CA LEU A 111 -3.82 17.29 23.75
C LEU A 111 -2.78 16.84 24.31
N PRO A 112 -2.04 16.98 24.69
CA PRO A 112 -0.88 16.36 25.10
C PRO A 112 -0.78 15.83 26.40
N SER A 113 -0.40 15.81 26.80
CA SER A 113 -0.31 15.45 27.67
C SER A 113 0.39 15.00 28.37
N ASN A 114 1.16 15.02 28.83
CA ASN A 114 1.69 14.41 29.36
C ASN A 114 1.52 14.18 30.33
N GLY A 115 1.46 14.46 30.61
CA GLY A 115 1.08 14.34 30.95
C GLY A 115 0.49 14.71 31.40
N ARG A 116 0.35 15.36 31.59
CA ARG A 116 -0.37 15.80 31.44
C ARG A 116 -1.29 15.98 31.35
N GLU A 117 -1.61 16.35 30.99
CA GLU A 117 -2.44 16.61 30.23
C GLU A 117 -3.05 16.79 30.07
N LEU A 118 -3.07 17.31 30.28
CA LEU A 118 -3.72 17.66 29.60
C LEU A 118 -4.32 17.80 29.60
N ALA A 119 -3.94 18.23 29.99
CA ALA A 119 -4.59 18.54 29.54
C ALA A 119 -5.35 18.55 29.38
N GLY A 120 -5.35 18.80 29.77
CA GLY A 120 -6.02 19.01 29.21
C GLY A 120 -6.57 18.72 29.11
N LYS A 121 -6.47 19.05 29.30
CA LYS A 121 -6.99 18.91 28.92
C LYS A 121 -7.52 18.45 28.86
N GLU A 122 -7.25 18.58 29.20
CA GLU A 122 -7.75 18.30 28.89
C GLU A 122 -8.40 18.15 29.09
#